data_a0386e2eed1cac70306433dfd187a04c
#
_entry.id   a0386e2eed1cac70306433dfd187a04c
#
_cell.length_a   1.000
_cell.length_b   1.000
_cell.length_c   1.000
_cell.angle_alpha   90.00
_cell.angle_beta   90.00
_cell.angle_gamma   90.00
#
_symmetry.space_group_name_H-M   'P 1'
#
loop_
_entity.id
_entity.type
_entity.pdbx_description
1 polymer ?
#
loop_
_entity_poly.entity_id
_entity_poly.type
_entity_poly.pdbx_seq_one_letter_code
_entity_poly.pdbx_strand_id
1 'polypeptide(L)'
;HLVLGTLHNGRALEAVGRMVHVFPAEEQSEVRLIISSVLRCVSAQRLWRMGTKTVLLREILTNTPAVANLIREGKEAQVLSYMETGVNDMRTLRQAAYKVKGVTEKERKELLYLAGE
;
A
#
# COMPACT_ATOMS: atom_id res chain seq x y z
N HIS A 1 -9.12 -16.52 13.80
CA HIS A 1 -8.35 -15.53 14.56
C HIS A 1 -7.94 -14.35 13.70
N LEU A 2 -7.90 -13.16 14.27
CA LEU A 2 -7.35 -12.00 13.63
C LEU A 2 -5.85 -11.92 13.95
N VAL A 3 -5.05 -11.76 12.91
CA VAL A 3 -3.59 -11.62 13.06
C VAL A 3 -3.17 -10.24 12.56
N LEU A 4 -2.37 -9.55 13.36
CA LEU A 4 -1.74 -8.28 12.99
C LEU A 4 -0.24 -8.51 12.91
N GLY A 5 0.36 -8.14 11.78
CA GLY A 5 1.79 -8.27 11.55
C GLY A 5 2.39 -6.97 11.05
N THR A 6 3.68 -6.81 11.23
CA THR A 6 4.41 -5.64 10.75
C THR A 6 5.51 -6.04 9.79
N LEU A 7 5.69 -5.23 8.74
CA LEU A 7 6.76 -5.39 7.76
C LEU A 7 7.46 -4.04 7.58
N HIS A 8 8.67 -4.08 7.05
CA HIS A 8 9.48 -2.87 6.83
C HIS A 8 9.35 -2.37 5.40
N ASN A 9 8.10 -2.18 4.93
CA ASN A 9 7.82 -1.71 3.57
C ASN A 9 7.11 -0.36 3.60
N GLY A 10 7.53 0.53 2.73
CA GLY A 10 6.94 1.86 2.61
C GLY A 10 5.70 1.93 1.72
N ARG A 11 5.36 0.85 1.01
CA ARG A 11 4.23 0.77 0.09
C ARG A 11 3.43 -0.50 0.37
N ALA A 12 2.10 -0.39 0.23
CA ALA A 12 1.21 -1.53 0.49
C ALA A 12 1.44 -2.69 -0.49
N LEU A 13 1.62 -2.39 -1.76
CA LEU A 13 1.86 -3.44 -2.77
C LEU A 13 3.21 -4.12 -2.60
N GLU A 14 4.22 -3.40 -2.14
CA GLU A 14 5.52 -4.00 -1.80
C GLU A 14 5.37 -5.01 -0.67
N ALA A 15 4.54 -4.70 0.32
CA ALA A 15 4.29 -5.62 1.43
C ALA A 15 3.65 -6.91 0.96
N VAL A 16 2.65 -6.83 0.08
CA VAL A 16 2.01 -8.01 -0.51
C VAL A 16 3.02 -8.83 -1.30
N GLY A 17 3.79 -8.19 -2.17
CA GLY A 17 4.83 -8.85 -2.96
C GLY A 17 5.85 -9.55 -2.06
N ARG A 18 6.26 -8.90 -0.98
CA ARG A 18 7.24 -9.48 -0.06
C ARG A 18 6.71 -10.71 0.65
N MET A 19 5.45 -10.71 1.07
CA MET A 19 4.84 -11.90 1.67
C MET A 19 4.86 -13.09 0.73
N VAL A 20 4.74 -12.86 -0.57
CA VAL A 20 4.79 -13.93 -1.57
C VAL A 20 6.22 -14.35 -1.87
N HIS A 21 7.11 -13.39 -2.10
CA HIS A 21 8.45 -13.66 -2.63
C HIS A 21 9.44 -14.20 -1.59
N VAL A 22 9.09 -14.24 -0.31
CA VAL A 22 9.93 -14.93 0.68
C VAL A 22 9.82 -16.45 0.56
N PHE A 23 8.85 -16.96 -0.18
CA PHE A 23 8.66 -18.39 -0.43
C PHE A 23 9.34 -18.82 -1.73
N PRO A 24 9.76 -20.09 -1.85
CA PRO A 24 10.29 -20.60 -3.12
C PRO A 24 9.29 -20.45 -4.24
N ALA A 25 9.78 -20.33 -5.49
CA ALA A 25 8.94 -20.09 -6.66
C ALA A 25 7.83 -21.13 -6.81
N GLU A 26 8.10 -22.39 -6.52
CA GLU A 26 7.13 -23.49 -6.63
C GLU A 26 5.99 -23.41 -5.60
N GLU A 27 6.16 -22.64 -4.54
CA GLU A 27 5.14 -22.47 -3.50
C GLU A 27 4.35 -21.17 -3.65
N GLN A 28 4.80 -20.24 -4.48
CA GLN A 28 4.22 -18.89 -4.55
C GLN A 28 2.77 -18.87 -5.01
N SER A 29 2.37 -19.75 -5.93
CA SER A 29 0.95 -19.85 -6.35
C SER A 29 0.03 -20.17 -5.18
N GLU A 30 0.42 -21.13 -4.35
CA GLU A 30 -0.36 -21.51 -3.17
C GLU A 30 -0.37 -20.37 -2.14
N VAL A 31 0.76 -19.73 -1.91
CA VAL A 31 0.85 -18.59 -1.00
C VAL A 31 -0.05 -17.45 -1.47
N ARG A 32 -0.07 -17.15 -2.77
CA ARG A 32 -0.96 -16.12 -3.33
C ARG A 32 -2.43 -16.45 -3.09
N LEU A 33 -2.80 -17.70 -3.25
CA LEU A 33 -4.16 -18.16 -3.00
C LEU A 33 -4.54 -17.93 -1.53
N ILE A 34 -3.67 -18.30 -0.61
CA ILE A 34 -3.90 -18.13 0.83
C ILE A 34 -4.02 -16.64 1.18
N ILE A 35 -3.06 -15.83 0.75
CA ILE A 35 -3.06 -14.38 1.03
C ILE A 35 -4.34 -13.74 0.48
N SER A 36 -4.72 -14.05 -0.75
CA SER A 36 -5.92 -13.50 -1.37
C SER A 36 -7.19 -13.83 -0.59
N SER A 37 -7.20 -14.95 0.12
CA SER A 37 -8.36 -15.41 0.90
C SER A 37 -8.43 -14.79 2.28
N VAL A 38 -7.29 -14.55 2.92
CA VAL A 38 -7.25 -14.19 4.36
C VAL A 38 -6.85 -12.77 4.63
N LEU A 39 -6.20 -12.10 3.69
CA LEU A 39 -5.77 -10.71 3.88
C LEU A 39 -6.99 -9.81 4.06
N ARG A 40 -6.96 -8.96 5.07
CA ARG A 40 -8.00 -7.95 5.32
C ARG A 40 -7.60 -6.60 4.76
N CYS A 41 -6.47 -6.09 5.19
CA CYS A 41 -5.96 -4.82 4.71
C CYS A 41 -4.47 -4.71 4.97
N VAL A 42 -3.84 -3.79 4.24
CA VAL A 42 -2.45 -3.37 4.48
C VAL A 42 -2.45 -1.87 4.65
N SER A 43 -1.84 -1.39 5.72
CA SER A 43 -1.60 0.03 5.92
C SER A 43 -0.10 0.26 5.89
N ALA A 44 0.37 0.98 4.89
CA ALA A 44 1.76 1.38 4.79
C ALA A 44 1.87 2.86 5.13
N GLN A 45 2.90 3.22 5.87
CA GLN A 45 3.09 4.61 6.28
C GLN A 45 4.52 5.05 6.07
N ARG A 46 4.67 6.33 5.74
CA ARG A 46 5.97 6.97 5.58
C ARG A 46 5.97 8.29 6.30
N LEU A 47 7.09 8.58 6.95
CA LEU A 47 7.32 9.82 7.65
C LEU A 47 8.38 10.61 6.90
N TRP A 48 8.09 11.87 6.63
CA TRP A 48 9.06 12.79 6.07
C TRP A 48 9.25 13.99 6.98
N ARG A 49 10.50 14.35 7.16
CA ARG A 49 10.84 15.55 7.91
C ARG A 49 11.01 16.72 6.94
N MET A 50 10.24 17.77 7.17
CA MET A 50 10.27 19.00 6.37
C MET A 50 10.53 20.18 7.29
N GLY A 51 11.79 20.61 7.39
CA GLY A 51 12.18 21.64 8.35
C GLY A 51 11.94 21.17 9.78
N THR A 52 11.08 21.87 10.50
CA THR A 52 10.66 21.51 11.87
C THR A 52 9.43 20.61 11.92
N LYS A 53 8.80 20.35 10.76
CA LYS A 53 7.58 19.53 10.68
C LYS A 53 7.93 18.09 10.38
N THR A 54 7.12 17.17 10.91
CA THR A 54 7.12 15.78 10.49
C THR A 54 5.78 15.49 9.84
N VAL A 55 5.81 14.98 8.62
CA VAL A 55 4.60 14.67 7.85
C VAL A 55 4.44 13.17 7.76
N LEU A 56 3.27 12.67 8.16
CA LEU A 56 2.90 11.26 8.03
C LEU A 56 2.00 11.09 6.81
N LEU A 57 2.42 10.26 5.89
CA LEU A 57 1.57 9.81 4.78
C LEU A 57 1.25 8.33 4.96
N ARG A 58 0.00 7.98 4.71
CA ARG A 58 -0.48 6.61 4.88
C ARG A 58 -1.15 6.13 3.60
N GLU A 59 -0.71 4.97 3.14
CA GLU A 59 -1.30 4.24 2.02
C GLU A 59 -2.15 3.10 2.58
N ILE A 60 -3.35 2.91 2.06
CA ILE A 60 -4.29 1.90 2.57
C ILE A 60 -4.76 1.05 1.41
N LEU A 61 -4.56 -0.26 1.55
CA LEU A 61 -5.08 -1.28 0.66
C LEU A 61 -6.07 -2.14 1.42
N THR A 62 -7.30 -2.19 0.92
CA THR A 62 -8.34 -3.08 1.46
C THR A 62 -8.53 -4.23 0.50
N ASN A 63 -8.59 -5.45 1.02
CA ASN A 63 -8.73 -6.63 0.18
C ASN A 63 -10.21 -6.85 -0.19
N THR A 64 -10.60 -6.31 -1.33
CA THR A 64 -11.90 -6.54 -1.95
C THR A 64 -11.83 -7.79 -2.83
N PRO A 65 -12.96 -8.35 -3.30
CA PRO A 65 -12.94 -9.47 -4.26
C PRO A 65 -12.12 -9.17 -5.51
N ALA A 66 -12.18 -7.95 -6.03
CA ALA A 66 -11.40 -7.55 -7.19
C ALA A 66 -9.90 -7.56 -6.90
N VAL A 67 -9.49 -7.01 -5.75
CA VAL A 67 -8.10 -7.01 -5.30
C VAL A 67 -7.62 -8.44 -5.07
N ALA A 68 -8.44 -9.27 -4.42
CA ALA A 68 -8.10 -10.67 -4.16
C ALA A 68 -7.81 -11.43 -5.46
N ASN A 69 -8.60 -11.22 -6.50
CA ASN A 69 -8.37 -11.83 -7.81
C ASN A 69 -7.02 -11.40 -8.39
N LEU A 70 -6.69 -10.13 -8.32
CA LEU A 70 -5.42 -9.62 -8.84
C LEU A 70 -4.22 -10.17 -8.06
N ILE A 71 -4.33 -10.29 -6.76
CA ILE A 71 -3.28 -10.91 -5.92
C ILE A 71 -3.08 -12.37 -6.32
N ARG A 72 -4.18 -13.12 -6.47
CA ARG A 72 -4.15 -14.52 -6.86
C ARG A 72 -3.47 -14.73 -8.21
N GLU A 73 -3.73 -13.83 -9.15
CA GLU A 73 -3.18 -13.91 -10.50
C GLU A 73 -1.77 -13.31 -10.64
N GLY A 74 -1.22 -12.75 -9.56
CA GLY A 74 0.10 -12.11 -9.61
C GLY A 74 0.11 -10.76 -10.31
N LYS A 75 -1.03 -10.08 -10.33
CA LYS A 75 -1.22 -8.79 -11.03
C LYS A 75 -1.30 -7.62 -10.07
N GLU A 76 -0.41 -7.58 -9.08
CA GLU A 76 -0.41 -6.53 -8.05
C GLU A 76 -0.33 -5.12 -8.64
N ALA A 77 0.39 -4.94 -9.75
CA ALA A 77 0.49 -3.62 -10.39
C ALA A 77 -0.88 -3.04 -10.76
N GLN A 78 -1.86 -3.88 -11.08
CA GLN A 78 -3.21 -3.42 -11.41
C GLN A 78 -4.04 -3.04 -10.19
N VAL A 79 -3.62 -3.46 -8.99
CA VAL A 79 -4.30 -3.11 -7.75
C VAL A 79 -4.24 -1.61 -7.49
N LEU A 80 -3.18 -0.95 -7.92
CA LEU A 80 -3.02 0.49 -7.75
C LEU A 80 -4.22 1.27 -8.32
N SER A 81 -4.73 0.87 -9.46
CA SER A 81 -5.90 1.50 -10.08
C SER A 81 -7.14 1.42 -9.19
N TYR A 82 -7.34 0.30 -8.52
CA TYR A 82 -8.42 0.15 -7.55
C TYR A 82 -8.23 1.03 -6.33
N MET A 83 -7.00 1.14 -5.84
CA MET A 83 -6.69 2.00 -4.71
C MET A 83 -7.00 3.46 -5.03
N GLU A 84 -6.74 3.88 -6.25
CA GLU A 84 -7.01 5.24 -6.71
C GLU A 84 -8.50 5.59 -6.72
N THR A 85 -9.38 4.61 -6.83
CA THR A 85 -10.84 4.84 -6.79
C THR A 85 -11.33 5.26 -5.41
N GLY A 86 -10.59 4.98 -4.35
CA GLY A 86 -10.99 5.26 -2.99
C GLY A 86 -12.06 4.32 -2.43
N VAL A 87 -12.41 3.26 -3.17
CA VAL A 87 -13.39 2.25 -2.72
C VAL A 87 -12.90 1.60 -1.41
N ASN A 88 -13.82 1.41 -0.48
CA ASN A 88 -13.55 0.82 0.85
C ASN A 88 -12.40 1.52 1.57
N ASP A 89 -12.36 2.85 1.47
CA ASP A 89 -11.36 3.73 2.10
C ASP A 89 -9.93 3.49 1.63
N MET A 90 -9.75 2.85 0.49
CA MET A 90 -8.43 2.72 -0.10
C MET A 90 -7.84 4.08 -0.45
N ARG A 91 -6.53 4.19 -0.34
CA ARG A 91 -5.80 5.43 -0.58
C ARG A 91 -4.38 5.12 -1.01
N THR A 92 -3.94 5.76 -2.08
CA THR A 92 -2.53 5.71 -2.48
C THR A 92 -1.72 6.73 -1.69
N LEU A 93 -0.41 6.52 -1.64
CA LEU A 93 0.50 7.45 -0.99
C LEU A 93 0.41 8.85 -1.62
N ARG A 94 0.27 8.90 -2.95
CA ARG A 94 0.10 10.15 -3.68
C ARG A 94 -1.17 10.90 -3.28
N GLN A 95 -2.28 10.19 -3.14
CA GLN A 95 -3.54 10.78 -2.66
C GLN A 95 -3.41 11.31 -1.23
N ALA A 96 -2.68 10.60 -0.38
CA ALA A 96 -2.39 11.06 0.97
C ALA A 96 -1.60 12.38 0.94
N ALA A 97 -0.62 12.50 0.05
CA ALA A 97 0.17 13.73 -0.13
C ALA A 97 -0.69 14.91 -0.57
N TYR A 98 -1.68 14.67 -1.42
CA TYR A 98 -2.62 15.71 -1.83
C TYR A 98 -3.49 16.23 -0.68
N LYS A 99 -3.85 15.34 0.24
CA LYS A 99 -4.81 15.64 1.31
C LYS A 99 -4.17 16.15 2.59
N VAL A 100 -2.86 16.06 2.71
CA VAL A 100 -2.19 16.48 3.95
C VAL A 100 -2.36 17.98 4.16
N LYS A 101 -2.61 18.36 5.41
CA LYS A 101 -2.83 19.76 5.81
C LYS A 101 -1.59 20.30 6.53
N GLY A 102 -1.50 21.64 6.60
CA GLY A 102 -0.41 22.28 7.31
C GLY A 102 0.91 22.32 6.57
N VAL A 103 0.89 22.14 5.24
CA VAL A 103 2.08 22.22 4.39
C VAL A 103 1.92 23.34 3.37
N THR A 104 3.04 23.95 2.98
CA THR A 104 3.06 24.97 1.92
C THR A 104 2.92 24.30 0.54
N GLU A 105 2.65 25.11 -0.47
CA GLU A 105 2.62 24.63 -1.87
C GLU A 105 3.93 23.96 -2.28
N LYS A 106 5.06 24.54 -1.90
CA LYS A 106 6.38 23.99 -2.20
C LYS A 106 6.59 22.64 -1.51
N GLU A 107 6.22 22.54 -0.23
CA GLU A 107 6.28 21.31 0.54
C GLU A 107 5.38 20.24 -0.05
N ARG A 108 4.18 20.60 -0.51
CA ARG A 108 3.27 19.66 -1.15
C ARG A 108 3.83 19.11 -2.45
N LYS A 109 4.47 19.96 -3.28
CA LYS A 109 5.12 19.49 -4.50
C LYS A 109 6.21 18.47 -4.20
N GLU A 110 6.99 18.72 -3.15
CA GLU A 110 8.03 17.79 -2.72
C GLU A 110 7.43 16.47 -2.25
N LEU A 111 6.36 16.52 -1.45
CA LEU A 111 5.66 15.30 -0.99
C LEU A 111 5.10 14.50 -2.15
N LEU A 112 4.51 15.17 -3.14
CA LEU A 112 3.97 14.49 -4.33
C LEU A 112 5.07 13.81 -5.13
N TYR A 113 6.22 14.44 -5.26
CA TYR A 113 7.37 13.84 -5.93
C TYR A 113 7.84 12.59 -5.18
N LEU A 114 8.00 12.69 -3.86
CA LEU A 114 8.44 11.57 -3.03
C LEU A 114 7.42 10.44 -2.99
N ALA A 115 6.13 10.77 -3.00
CA ALA A 115 5.04 9.78 -2.98
C ALA A 115 4.84 9.07 -4.32
N GLY A 116 5.32 9.66 -5.41
CA GLY A 116 5.24 9.06 -6.74
C GLY A 116 6.29 7.98 -6.98
N GLU A 117 7.24 7.86 -6.10
CA GLU A 117 8.27 6.84 -6.16
C GLU A 117 7.90 5.63 -5.30
#